data_12a60e7f01dd067ed978484b86e4da87
#
_entry.id   12a60e7f01dd067ed978484b86e4da87
#
_cell.length_a   1.000
_cell.length_b   1.000
_cell.length_c   1.000
_cell.angle_alpha   90.00
_cell.angle_beta   90.00
_cell.angle_gamma   90.00
#
_symmetry.space_group_name_H-M   'P 1'
#
loop_
_entity.id
_entity.type
_entity.pdbx_description
1 polymer ?
#
loop_
_entity_poly.entity_id
_entity_poly.type
_entity_poly.pdbx_seq_one_letter_code
_entity_poly.pdbx_strand_id
1 'polypeptide(L)'
;MTKIISWNTNGLRATAKQGYFTPLFKKYKPDVLCLQETKVEPDQLPDDVRNIKGYESYFSYSKLRKGYSGVALYTKEKPLEVFYGMGIKKFDDEGRIVGAKFKDYTIICGYY
;
A
#
# COMPACT_ATOMS: atom_id res chain seq x y z
N MET A 1 -14.31 16.18 1.24
CA MET A 1 -14.49 14.93 0.47
C MET A 1 -13.23 14.09 0.50
N THR A 2 -13.35 12.81 0.74
CA THR A 2 -12.21 11.89 0.78
C THR A 2 -11.81 11.48 -0.64
N LYS A 3 -10.54 11.69 -0.97
CA LYS A 3 -9.99 11.29 -2.27
C LYS A 3 -9.22 9.98 -2.11
N ILE A 4 -9.67 8.96 -2.81
CA ILE A 4 -9.05 7.63 -2.79
C ILE A 4 -8.54 7.31 -4.19
N ILE A 5 -7.28 6.89 -4.28
CA ILE A 5 -6.66 6.48 -5.55
C ILE A 5 -6.25 5.02 -5.40
N SER A 6 -6.57 4.22 -6.42
CA SER A 6 -6.13 2.82 -6.51
C SER A 6 -5.27 2.66 -7.76
N TRP A 7 -4.12 2.00 -7.60
CA TRP A 7 -3.15 1.89 -8.70
C TRP A 7 -2.39 0.57 -8.63
N ASN A 8 -2.47 -0.21 -9.70
CA ASN A 8 -1.66 -1.40 -9.84
C ASN A 8 -0.29 -0.98 -10.38
N THR A 9 0.75 -1.08 -9.57
CA THR A 9 2.07 -0.58 -9.90
C THR A 9 2.92 -1.55 -10.72
N ASN A 10 2.54 -2.82 -10.73
CA ASN A 10 3.33 -3.87 -11.39
C ASN A 10 4.81 -3.78 -11.01
N GLY A 11 5.06 -3.60 -9.71
CA GLY A 11 6.41 -3.45 -9.17
C GLY A 11 6.67 -2.02 -8.69
N LEU A 12 6.48 -1.77 -7.40
CA LEU A 12 6.62 -0.42 -6.84
C LEU A 12 8.05 0.10 -6.96
N ARG A 13 9.04 -0.75 -6.77
CA ARG A 13 10.45 -0.35 -6.85
C ARG A 13 10.80 0.23 -8.21
N ALA A 14 10.40 -0.45 -9.29
CA ALA A 14 10.65 0.01 -10.65
C ALA A 14 9.87 1.29 -10.94
N THR A 15 8.62 1.36 -10.53
CA THR A 15 7.78 2.54 -10.72
C THR A 15 8.37 3.77 -10.02
N ALA A 16 8.84 3.61 -8.81
CA ALA A 16 9.46 4.69 -8.04
C ALA A 16 10.79 5.12 -8.68
N LYS A 17 11.59 4.17 -9.14
CA LYS A 17 12.86 4.46 -9.80
C LYS A 17 12.68 5.26 -11.08
N GLN A 18 11.57 5.05 -11.78
CA GLN A 18 11.24 5.81 -13.00
C GLN A 18 10.70 7.21 -12.71
N GLY A 19 10.49 7.54 -11.43
CA GLY A 19 10.03 8.86 -11.02
C GLY A 19 8.53 9.07 -11.09
N TYR A 20 7.73 8.03 -11.20
CA TYR A 20 6.28 8.15 -11.32
C TYR A 20 5.54 8.13 -9.99
N PHE A 21 6.19 7.70 -8.92
CA PHE A 21 5.50 7.46 -7.65
C PHE A 21 5.39 8.72 -6.77
N THR A 22 6.52 9.30 -6.38
CA THR A 22 6.50 10.41 -5.41
C THR A 22 5.76 11.65 -5.93
N PRO A 23 5.83 12.01 -7.22
CA PRO A 23 5.07 13.17 -7.72
C PRO A 23 3.56 13.03 -7.61
N LEU A 24 3.04 11.79 -7.54
CA LEU A 24 1.60 11.55 -7.42
C LEU A 24 1.03 12.20 -6.16
N PHE A 25 1.75 12.12 -5.05
CA PHE A 25 1.30 12.70 -3.78
C PHE A 25 1.20 14.22 -3.85
N LYS A 26 2.15 14.85 -4.54
CA LYS A 26 2.19 16.28 -4.68
C LYS A 26 1.10 16.78 -5.63
N LYS A 27 0.89 16.06 -6.73
CA LYS A 27 -0.08 16.45 -7.76
C LYS A 27 -1.52 16.20 -7.33
N TYR A 28 -1.81 15.03 -6.79
CA TYR A 28 -3.19 14.63 -6.49
C TYR A 28 -3.58 14.74 -5.03
N LYS A 29 -2.60 14.77 -4.11
CA LYS A 29 -2.83 14.87 -2.66
C LYS A 29 -3.93 13.91 -2.18
N PRO A 30 -3.82 12.60 -2.45
CA PRO A 30 -4.85 11.67 -2.04
C PRO A 30 -4.96 11.59 -0.52
N ASP A 31 -6.16 11.33 -0.03
CA ASP A 31 -6.34 10.98 1.39
C ASP A 31 -5.92 9.55 1.64
N VAL A 32 -6.18 8.67 0.67
CA VAL A 32 -5.79 7.26 0.70
C VAL A 32 -5.27 6.86 -0.67
N LEU A 33 -4.12 6.18 -0.69
CA LEU A 33 -3.56 5.58 -1.89
C LEU A 33 -3.43 4.08 -1.68
N CYS A 34 -4.12 3.30 -2.53
CA CYS A 34 -4.07 1.84 -2.52
C CYS A 34 -3.22 1.36 -3.69
N LEU A 35 -2.20 0.56 -3.41
CA LEU A 35 -1.31 0.01 -4.43
C LEU A 35 -1.44 -1.51 -4.51
N GLN A 36 -1.52 -2.04 -5.72
CA GLN A 36 -1.50 -3.47 -5.96
C GLN A 36 -0.23 -3.87 -6.70
N GLU A 37 0.14 -5.12 -6.59
CA GLU A 37 1.35 -5.68 -7.19
C GLU A 37 2.59 -4.85 -6.89
N THR A 38 2.83 -4.58 -5.61
CA THR A 38 4.04 -3.85 -5.18
C THR A 38 5.30 -4.68 -5.39
N LYS A 39 5.19 -6.00 -5.26
CA LYS A 39 6.27 -6.98 -5.50
C LYS A 39 7.53 -6.74 -4.67
N VAL A 40 7.37 -6.11 -3.51
CA VAL A 40 8.50 -5.79 -2.62
C VAL A 40 8.13 -6.01 -1.16
N GLU A 41 9.16 -6.25 -0.35
CA GLU A 41 9.06 -6.10 1.10
C GLU A 41 9.47 -4.67 1.44
N PRO A 42 8.93 -4.09 2.52
CA PRO A 42 9.21 -2.67 2.84
C PRO A 42 10.69 -2.31 2.95
N ASP A 43 11.51 -3.23 3.44
CA ASP A 43 12.95 -3.01 3.60
C ASP A 43 13.70 -2.94 2.27
N GLN A 44 13.07 -3.32 1.16
CA GLN A 44 13.65 -3.22 -0.19
C GLN A 44 13.41 -1.87 -0.84
N LEU A 45 12.60 -1.01 -0.21
CA LEU A 45 12.25 0.31 -0.75
C LEU A 45 13.18 1.39 -0.22
N PRO A 46 13.55 2.38 -1.06
CA PRO A 46 14.22 3.57 -0.57
C PRO A 46 13.37 4.26 0.49
N ASP A 47 14.04 4.95 1.42
CA ASP A 47 13.36 5.61 2.53
C ASP A 47 12.35 6.66 2.05
N ASP A 48 12.67 7.40 0.99
CA ASP A 48 11.80 8.43 0.44
C ASP A 48 10.57 7.88 -0.30
N VAL A 49 10.54 6.58 -0.55
CA VAL A 49 9.37 5.89 -1.12
C VAL A 49 8.53 5.29 0.00
N ARG A 50 9.19 4.65 0.96
CA ARG A 50 8.50 4.02 2.09
C ARG A 50 7.89 5.06 3.04
N ASN A 51 8.59 6.15 3.27
CA ASN A 51 8.18 7.21 4.21
C ASN A 51 7.89 8.50 3.44
N ILE A 52 6.64 8.71 3.08
CA ILE A 52 6.19 9.94 2.41
C ILE A 52 5.76 10.93 3.49
N LYS A 53 6.30 12.14 3.43
CA LYS A 53 5.99 13.19 4.41
C LYS A 53 4.49 13.47 4.43
N GLY A 54 3.89 13.42 5.61
CA GLY A 54 2.47 13.66 5.79
C GLY A 54 1.60 12.42 5.59
N TYR A 55 2.20 11.26 5.38
CA TYR A 55 1.48 10.00 5.17
C TYR A 55 2.00 8.90 6.07
N GLU A 56 1.09 8.03 6.50
CA GLU A 56 1.41 6.74 7.08
C GLU A 56 1.40 5.70 5.97
N SER A 57 2.23 4.66 6.06
CA SER A 57 2.28 3.60 5.06
C SER A 57 2.22 2.23 5.69
N TYR A 58 1.50 1.31 5.04
CA TYR A 58 1.29 -0.05 5.51
C TYR A 58 1.44 -1.00 4.33
N PHE A 59 2.23 -2.07 4.52
CA PHE A 59 2.55 -3.01 3.45
C PHE A 59 2.14 -4.42 3.85
N SER A 60 1.46 -5.11 2.95
CA SER A 60 1.26 -6.56 3.03
C SER A 60 2.02 -7.18 1.87
N TYR A 61 2.85 -8.16 2.15
CA TYR A 61 3.72 -8.75 1.13
C TYR A 61 3.72 -10.26 1.27
N SER A 62 4.10 -10.95 0.17
CA SER A 62 4.13 -12.40 0.17
C SER A 62 5.21 -12.93 1.11
N LYS A 63 4.83 -13.83 1.99
CA LYS A 63 5.75 -14.55 2.88
C LYS A 63 6.25 -15.83 2.24
N LEU A 64 5.63 -16.22 1.13
CA LEU A 64 5.94 -17.46 0.44
C LEU A 64 6.95 -17.27 -0.67
N ARG A 65 6.99 -16.07 -1.28
CA ARG A 65 7.76 -15.84 -2.49
C ARG A 65 8.11 -14.36 -2.65
N LYS A 66 9.40 -14.05 -2.72
CA LYS A 66 9.85 -12.67 -2.94
C LYS A 66 9.47 -12.19 -4.34
N GLY A 67 9.15 -10.91 -4.45
CA GLY A 67 8.82 -10.30 -5.74
C GLY A 67 7.48 -10.73 -6.30
N TYR A 68 6.58 -11.24 -5.45
CA TYR A 68 5.27 -11.76 -5.85
C TYR A 68 4.16 -11.03 -5.11
N SER A 69 3.10 -10.64 -5.83
CA SER A 69 1.93 -10.02 -5.24
C SER A 69 2.29 -8.73 -4.47
N GLY A 70 1.72 -8.53 -3.29
CA GLY A 70 1.98 -7.37 -2.44
C GLY A 70 1.02 -6.23 -2.67
N VAL A 71 0.52 -5.66 -1.57
CA VAL A 71 -0.33 -4.48 -1.60
C VAL A 71 0.20 -3.48 -0.59
N ALA A 72 -0.06 -2.20 -0.83
CA ALA A 72 0.36 -1.14 0.08
C ALA A 72 -0.74 -0.11 0.22
N LEU A 73 -0.76 0.51 1.38
CA LEU A 73 -1.74 1.53 1.72
C LEU A 73 -1.01 2.74 2.29
N TYR A 74 -1.23 3.91 1.69
CA TYR A 74 -0.71 5.18 2.20
C TYR A 74 -1.91 6.03 2.61
N THR A 75 -1.88 6.57 3.82
CA THR A 75 -2.99 7.36 4.36
C THR A 75 -2.49 8.67 4.96
N LYS A 76 -3.20 9.78 4.71
CA LYS A 76 -2.93 11.06 5.36
C LYS A 76 -3.23 11.01 6.84
N GLU A 77 -4.38 10.45 7.17
CA GLU A 77 -4.85 10.31 8.54
C GLU A 77 -4.37 8.99 9.13
N LYS A 78 -3.96 9.01 10.38
CA LYS A 78 -3.58 7.78 11.07
C LYS A 78 -4.84 6.94 11.32
N PRO A 79 -4.90 5.69 10.84
CA PRO A 79 -6.07 4.85 11.07
C PRO A 79 -6.21 4.44 12.53
N LEU A 80 -7.43 4.11 12.93
CA LEU A 80 -7.72 3.57 14.25
C LEU A 80 -7.19 2.14 14.39
N GLU A 81 -7.21 1.39 13.28
CA GLU A 81 -6.80 0.00 13.24
C GLU A 81 -6.31 -0.34 11.83
N VAL A 82 -5.27 -1.18 11.74
CA VAL A 82 -4.75 -1.70 10.47
C VAL A 82 -4.77 -3.22 10.54
N PHE A 83 -5.20 -3.88 9.46
CA PHE A 83 -5.17 -5.33 9.38
C PHE A 83 -4.53 -5.76 8.05
N TYR A 84 -3.85 -6.92 8.08
CA TYR A 84 -3.01 -7.38 6.99
C TYR A 84 -3.51 -8.67 6.35
N GLY A 85 -4.78 -8.98 6.52
CA GLY A 85 -5.36 -10.18 5.95
C GLY A 85 -6.81 -10.28 6.35
N MET A 86 -7.44 -11.38 5.93
CA MET A 86 -8.84 -11.66 6.19
C MET A 86 -9.04 -12.78 7.22
N GLY A 87 -7.96 -13.24 7.86
CA GLY A 87 -8.03 -14.34 8.82
C GLY A 87 -7.93 -15.71 8.18
N ILE A 88 -7.60 -15.80 6.90
CA ILE A 88 -7.42 -17.07 6.19
C ILE A 88 -5.94 -17.18 5.79
N LYS A 89 -5.18 -17.98 6.52
CA LYS A 89 -3.73 -18.09 6.36
C LYS A 89 -3.30 -18.36 4.92
N LYS A 90 -4.02 -19.20 4.21
CA LYS A 90 -3.72 -19.57 2.83
C LYS A 90 -3.65 -18.34 1.90
N PHE A 91 -4.53 -17.38 2.09
CA PHE A 91 -4.56 -16.16 1.28
C PHE A 91 -3.71 -15.05 1.88
N ASP A 92 -3.67 -14.97 3.21
CA ASP A 92 -2.97 -13.91 3.92
C ASP A 92 -1.45 -13.98 3.71
N ASP A 93 -0.91 -15.20 3.60
CA ASP A 93 0.53 -15.39 3.38
C ASP A 93 1.00 -14.93 2.01
N GLU A 94 0.09 -14.66 1.08
CA GLU A 94 0.45 -14.18 -0.26
C GLU A 94 0.53 -12.65 -0.36
N GLY A 95 0.24 -11.93 0.73
CA GLY A 95 0.35 -10.47 0.74
C GLY A 95 -0.65 -9.78 -0.18
N ARG A 96 -1.93 -10.19 -0.12
CA ARG A 96 -2.96 -9.70 -1.04
C ARG A 96 -3.91 -8.68 -0.42
N ILE A 97 -3.89 -8.53 0.91
CA ILE A 97 -4.85 -7.66 1.62
C ILE A 97 -4.13 -6.80 2.64
N VAL A 98 -4.42 -5.51 2.62
CA VAL A 98 -4.15 -4.60 3.73
C VAL A 98 -5.36 -3.69 3.89
N GLY A 99 -5.78 -3.48 5.12
CA GLY A 99 -6.94 -2.65 5.40
C GLY A 99 -6.69 -1.68 6.54
N ALA A 100 -7.45 -0.59 6.53
CA ALA A 100 -7.37 0.43 7.56
C ALA A 100 -8.76 0.89 7.95
N LYS A 101 -9.00 0.94 9.26
CA LYS A 101 -10.27 1.41 9.81
C LYS A 101 -10.12 2.84 10.29
N PHE A 102 -10.99 3.71 9.79
CA PHE A 102 -11.10 5.09 10.24
C PHE A 102 -12.41 5.29 10.98
N LYS A 103 -12.63 6.48 11.52
CA LYS A 103 -13.82 6.78 12.29
C LYS A 103 -15.12 6.53 11.51
N ASP A 104 -15.16 6.97 10.26
CA ASP A 104 -16.39 6.96 9.45
C ASP A 104 -16.40 5.93 8.34
N TYR A 105 -15.28 5.23 8.10
CA TYR A 105 -15.20 4.25 7.01
C TYR A 105 -14.02 3.31 7.21
N THR A 106 -14.04 2.23 6.46
CA THR A 106 -12.94 1.25 6.40
C THR A 106 -12.52 1.08 4.95
N ILE A 107 -11.20 1.12 4.71
CA ILE A 107 -10.62 0.90 3.39
C ILE A 107 -9.96 -0.47 3.36
N ILE A 108 -10.24 -1.25 2.32
CA ILE A 108 -9.58 -2.53 2.09
C ILE A 108 -8.88 -2.46 0.75
N CYS A 109 -7.56 -2.62 0.76
CA CYS A 109 -6.75 -2.68 -0.45
C CYS A 109 -6.45 -4.14 -0.74
N GLY A 110 -6.93 -4.62 -1.89
CA GLY A 110 -6.80 -6.03 -2.25
C GLY A 110 -6.29 -6.25 -3.65
N TYR A 111 -5.63 -7.39 -3.86
CA TYR A 111 -5.14 -7.83 -5.16
C TYR A 111 -5.54 -9.30 -5.35
N TYR A 112 -6.24 -9.58 -6.42
CA TYR A 112 -6.81 -10.91 -6.68
C TYR A 112 -6.22 -11.56 -7.91
#